data_28eb2f17e61aadd60157145c059fca86
#
_entry.id   28eb2f17e61aadd60157145c059fca86
#
_cell.length_a   1.000
_cell.length_b   1.000
_cell.length_c   1.000
_cell.angle_alpha   90.00
_cell.angle_beta   90.00
_cell.angle_gamma   90.00
#
_symmetry.space_group_name_H-M   'P 1'
#
loop_
_entity.id
_entity.type
_entity.pdbx_description
1 polymer ?
#
loop_
_entity_poly.entity_id
_entity_poly.type
_entity_poly.pdbx_seq_one_letter_code
_entity_poly.pdbx_strand_id
1 'polypeptide(L)'
;MIRDGLNTFYLKITTLSPLHIGTGEAYEPTNFVIDEGKLFDFDEILFYQSLNMADKKLFNQKLSNWTNLIDFYRSKSKEAKSLARFECKVSKKVENTYKKLKNDDGSKKKNQFQIAETFKNPNTHRVVIPGSSIKGMLDTILKIYAKKVKSNEPRQRLILSDALLLDGKSEIGYAYRKHKIPSKTARSEIPQMVEIISKGSTFVLNITTEHSFKRIQEMMRTYHADRKDSDYSQTANSFVARVGKFCGKEYMVDNGKNVLNTYDKPIATHTFYESGDSFGWIDIEQITKEEYYTALESIASQEEEYYALLKERQKDIVEMIAFQKEKQKKLKLEKERAREAEEKAKVEAKAKKEAKLASMTPVQRLVDSYKDIALLVNDMRVGKIEDFENIKVELATEVKKELQKNLKTWEKAKKKALDRKIYIEGLLN
;
A
#
# COMPACT_ATOMS: atom_id res chain seq x y z
N MET A 1 37.40 0.70 24.31
CA MET A 1 37.41 0.86 25.77
C MET A 1 36.37 -0.11 26.35
N ILE A 2 36.80 -1.25 26.87
CA ILE A 2 35.98 -2.12 27.71
C ILE A 2 35.75 -1.32 29.00
N ARG A 3 34.50 -0.92 29.23
CA ARG A 3 34.16 -0.26 30.51
C ARG A 3 34.18 -1.35 31.59
N ASP A 4 35.05 -1.22 32.57
CA ASP A 4 35.14 -2.12 33.70
C ASP A 4 33.76 -2.35 34.33
N GLY A 5 33.41 -3.60 34.59
CA GLY A 5 32.16 -4.00 35.26
C GLY A 5 30.97 -4.39 34.41
N LEU A 6 31.06 -4.34 33.05
CA LEU A 6 29.97 -4.80 32.19
C LEU A 6 30.21 -6.24 31.67
N ASN A 7 29.19 -7.09 31.85
CA ASN A 7 29.15 -8.45 31.31
C ASN A 7 28.28 -8.50 30.08
N THR A 8 28.73 -9.15 29.04
CA THR A 8 27.91 -9.45 27.85
C THR A 8 27.54 -10.93 27.85
N PHE A 9 26.26 -11.22 27.75
CA PHE A 9 25.69 -12.55 27.64
C PHE A 9 25.01 -12.72 26.30
N TYR A 10 25.12 -13.91 25.73
CA TYR A 10 24.46 -14.33 24.52
C TYR A 10 23.30 -15.24 24.92
N LEU A 11 22.12 -14.98 24.39
CA LEU A 11 20.88 -15.59 24.85
C LEU A 11 20.10 -16.16 23.69
N LYS A 12 19.46 -17.30 23.93
CA LYS A 12 18.42 -17.88 23.09
C LYS A 12 17.08 -17.74 23.80
N ILE A 13 16.08 -17.25 23.08
CA ILE A 13 14.69 -17.24 23.55
C ILE A 13 13.93 -18.32 22.83
N THR A 14 13.14 -19.10 23.56
CA THR A 14 12.15 -20.03 23.02
C THR A 14 10.76 -19.61 23.47
N THR A 15 9.81 -19.44 22.55
CA THR A 15 8.43 -19.14 22.88
C THR A 15 7.73 -20.39 23.43
N LEU A 16 7.26 -20.33 24.66
CA LEU A 16 6.54 -21.42 25.34
C LEU A 16 5.02 -21.35 25.09
N SER A 17 4.54 -20.19 24.70
CA SER A 17 3.14 -19.94 24.35
C SER A 17 3.05 -18.92 23.22
N PRO A 18 1.88 -18.73 22.59
CA PRO A 18 1.69 -17.69 21.59
C PRO A 18 2.18 -16.32 22.07
N LEU A 19 2.93 -15.61 21.25
CA LEU A 19 3.47 -14.28 21.59
C LEU A 19 2.99 -13.24 20.56
N HIS A 20 2.48 -12.11 21.05
CA HIS A 20 2.14 -10.97 20.21
C HIS A 20 2.86 -9.71 20.70
N ILE A 21 3.71 -9.16 19.84
CA ILE A 21 4.36 -7.87 20.07
C ILE A 21 3.66 -6.86 19.17
N GLY A 22 2.69 -6.14 19.72
CA GLY A 22 1.88 -5.21 18.93
C GLY A 22 2.70 -4.01 18.43
N THR A 23 2.54 -3.66 17.17
CA THR A 23 3.09 -2.46 16.53
C THR A 23 2.17 -1.24 16.69
N GLY A 24 0.89 -1.47 16.88
CA GLY A 24 -0.19 -0.49 16.71
C GLY A 24 -0.80 -0.52 15.33
N GLU A 25 -0.14 -1.15 14.36
CA GLU A 25 -0.61 -1.33 12.98
C GLU A 25 -1.47 -2.59 12.82
N ALA A 26 -2.19 -2.65 11.71
CA ALA A 26 -3.02 -3.79 11.35
C ALA A 26 -2.96 -4.04 9.84
N TYR A 27 -3.06 -5.30 9.45
CA TYR A 27 -3.37 -5.65 8.07
C TYR A 27 -4.77 -5.16 7.72
N GLU A 28 -4.87 -4.46 6.62
CA GLU A 28 -6.12 -3.97 6.07
C GLU A 28 -6.53 -4.83 4.86
N PRO A 29 -7.84 -5.09 4.64
CA PRO A 29 -8.27 -5.95 3.53
C PRO A 29 -7.97 -5.41 2.13
N THR A 30 -7.30 -4.29 2.03
CA THR A 30 -6.85 -3.64 0.78
C THR A 30 -5.45 -4.03 0.36
N ASN A 31 -4.64 -4.61 1.25
CA ASN A 31 -3.25 -4.98 0.98
C ASN A 31 -2.97 -6.48 1.11
N PHE A 32 -3.99 -7.30 1.33
CA PHE A 32 -3.83 -8.75 1.38
C PHE A 32 -5.01 -9.50 0.75
N VAL A 33 -4.75 -10.76 0.44
CA VAL A 33 -5.79 -11.76 0.17
C VAL A 33 -5.59 -12.97 1.09
N ILE A 34 -6.69 -13.62 1.48
CA ILE A 34 -6.63 -14.90 2.19
C ILE A 34 -7.13 -15.99 1.25
N ASP A 35 -6.29 -16.97 1.03
CA ASP A 35 -6.59 -18.10 0.17
C ASP A 35 -5.85 -19.35 0.65
N GLU A 36 -6.49 -20.55 0.55
CA GLU A 36 -5.91 -21.84 0.95
C GLU A 36 -5.28 -21.84 2.36
N GLY A 37 -5.91 -21.15 3.31
CA GLY A 37 -5.44 -21.09 4.70
C GLY A 37 -4.22 -20.22 4.95
N LYS A 38 -3.87 -19.32 4.00
CA LYS A 38 -2.79 -18.36 4.12
C LYS A 38 -3.25 -16.96 3.78
N LEU A 39 -2.73 -15.97 4.48
CA LEU A 39 -2.76 -14.56 4.11
C LEU A 39 -1.54 -14.28 3.22
N PHE A 40 -1.75 -13.57 2.12
CA PHE A 40 -0.73 -13.10 1.20
C PHE A 40 -0.77 -11.56 1.21
N ASP A 41 0.22 -10.96 1.84
CA ASP A 41 0.41 -9.51 1.88
C ASP A 41 1.21 -9.05 0.66
N PHE A 42 0.70 -8.06 -0.07
CA PHE A 42 1.29 -7.56 -1.32
C PHE A 42 1.37 -6.04 -1.35
N ASP A 43 2.21 -5.52 -2.24
CA ASP A 43 2.30 -4.08 -2.52
C ASP A 43 1.15 -3.65 -3.42
N GLU A 44 0.29 -2.74 -2.94
CA GLU A 44 -0.89 -2.27 -3.67
C GLU A 44 -0.53 -1.50 -4.95
N ILE A 45 0.62 -0.81 -4.95
CA ILE A 45 1.09 -0.05 -6.11
C ILE A 45 1.52 -1.01 -7.22
N LEU A 46 2.32 -2.02 -6.87
CA LEU A 46 2.73 -3.06 -7.82
C LEU A 46 1.52 -3.84 -8.32
N PHE A 47 0.58 -4.18 -7.43
CA PHE A 47 -0.66 -4.85 -7.81
C PHE A 47 -1.47 -4.00 -8.81
N TYR A 48 -1.72 -2.73 -8.53
CA TYR A 48 -2.42 -1.85 -9.48
C TYR A 48 -1.67 -1.71 -10.81
N GLN A 49 -0.34 -1.60 -10.77
CA GLN A 49 0.47 -1.51 -12.00
C GLN A 49 0.39 -2.78 -12.84
N SER A 50 0.31 -3.96 -12.23
CA SER A 50 0.19 -5.25 -12.93
C SER A 50 -1.14 -5.44 -13.67
N LEU A 51 -2.21 -4.74 -13.26
CA LEU A 51 -3.52 -4.86 -13.86
C LEU A 51 -3.52 -4.37 -15.32
N ASN A 52 -4.27 -5.03 -16.19
CA ASN A 52 -4.55 -4.55 -17.53
C ASN A 52 -5.52 -3.34 -17.51
N MET A 53 -5.74 -2.69 -18.64
CA MET A 53 -6.56 -1.47 -18.73
C MET A 53 -8.02 -1.68 -18.33
N ALA A 54 -8.60 -2.84 -18.65
CA ALA A 54 -9.98 -3.17 -18.30
C ALA A 54 -10.12 -3.38 -16.79
N ASP A 55 -9.18 -4.11 -16.19
CA ASP A 55 -9.12 -4.35 -14.75
C ASP A 55 -8.86 -3.05 -13.96
N LYS A 56 -7.99 -2.16 -14.47
CA LYS A 56 -7.78 -0.82 -13.88
C LYS A 56 -9.06 0.02 -13.86
N LYS A 57 -9.82 -0.02 -14.95
CA LYS A 57 -11.13 0.67 -15.02
C LYS A 57 -12.11 0.09 -14.00
N LEU A 58 -12.19 -1.25 -13.91
CA LEU A 58 -13.06 -1.94 -12.95
C LEU A 58 -12.63 -1.67 -11.50
N PHE A 59 -11.32 -1.69 -11.20
CA PHE A 59 -10.76 -1.33 -9.91
C PHE A 59 -11.18 0.06 -9.48
N ASN A 60 -11.00 1.07 -10.37
CA ASN A 60 -11.35 2.46 -10.09
C ASN A 60 -12.86 2.65 -9.80
N GLN A 61 -13.73 1.86 -10.46
CA GLN A 61 -15.17 1.88 -10.19
C GLN A 61 -15.53 1.31 -8.81
N LYS A 62 -14.69 0.41 -8.27
CA LYS A 62 -14.92 -0.25 -6.98
C LYS A 62 -14.31 0.48 -5.79
N LEU A 63 -13.47 1.51 -5.99
CA LEU A 63 -12.81 2.27 -4.93
C LEU A 63 -13.76 2.94 -3.93
N SER A 64 -14.97 3.28 -4.36
CA SER A 64 -15.96 3.94 -3.50
C SER A 64 -16.60 3.02 -2.46
N ASN A 65 -16.45 1.70 -2.61
CA ASN A 65 -17.01 0.71 -1.71
C ASN A 65 -15.97 -0.37 -1.37
N TRP A 66 -15.53 -0.39 -0.12
CA TRP A 66 -14.46 -1.27 0.32
C TRP A 66 -14.79 -2.77 0.21
N THR A 67 -16.06 -3.19 0.35
CA THR A 67 -16.44 -4.61 0.17
C THR A 67 -16.36 -5.04 -1.29
N ASN A 68 -16.74 -4.16 -2.21
CA ASN A 68 -16.56 -4.39 -3.65
C ASN A 68 -15.07 -4.45 -4.03
N LEU A 69 -14.23 -3.69 -3.34
CA LEU A 69 -12.80 -3.70 -3.53
C LEU A 69 -12.18 -5.02 -3.03
N ILE A 70 -12.61 -5.53 -1.88
CA ILE A 70 -12.19 -6.86 -1.39
C ILE A 70 -12.59 -7.96 -2.37
N ASP A 71 -13.81 -7.93 -2.91
CA ASP A 71 -14.25 -8.90 -3.91
C ASP A 71 -13.41 -8.82 -5.19
N PHE A 72 -12.97 -7.62 -5.56
CA PHE A 72 -12.03 -7.45 -6.67
C PHE A 72 -10.68 -8.11 -6.37
N TYR A 73 -10.06 -7.86 -5.21
CA TYR A 73 -8.81 -8.51 -4.82
C TYR A 73 -8.94 -10.03 -4.79
N ARG A 74 -10.06 -10.56 -4.28
CA ARG A 74 -10.35 -12.00 -4.29
C ARG A 74 -10.42 -12.56 -5.72
N SER A 75 -11.07 -11.85 -6.63
CA SER A 75 -11.15 -12.26 -8.04
C SER A 75 -9.79 -12.28 -8.75
N LYS A 76 -8.81 -11.56 -8.18
CA LYS A 76 -7.43 -11.43 -8.63
C LYS A 76 -6.42 -12.08 -7.68
N SER A 77 -6.85 -13.11 -6.95
CA SER A 77 -6.01 -13.76 -5.94
C SER A 77 -4.72 -14.34 -6.52
N LYS A 78 -4.73 -14.81 -7.77
CA LYS A 78 -3.54 -15.33 -8.45
C LYS A 78 -2.48 -14.25 -8.64
N GLU A 79 -2.89 -13.08 -9.13
CA GLU A 79 -2.02 -11.92 -9.31
C GLU A 79 -1.50 -11.40 -7.95
N ALA A 80 -2.38 -11.33 -6.94
CA ALA A 80 -2.01 -10.92 -5.59
C ALA A 80 -0.98 -11.88 -4.96
N LYS A 81 -1.17 -13.21 -5.08
CA LYS A 81 -0.22 -14.22 -4.60
C LYS A 81 1.15 -14.11 -5.27
N SER A 82 1.21 -13.87 -6.58
CA SER A 82 2.49 -13.72 -7.31
C SER A 82 3.23 -12.42 -6.95
N LEU A 83 2.55 -11.43 -6.39
CA LEU A 83 3.13 -10.19 -5.88
C LEU A 83 3.39 -10.22 -4.37
N ALA A 84 2.98 -11.29 -3.68
CA ALA A 84 3.10 -11.35 -2.24
C ALA A 84 4.57 -11.21 -1.79
N ARG A 85 4.81 -10.24 -0.92
CA ARG A 85 6.09 -10.01 -0.23
C ARG A 85 6.19 -10.81 1.07
N PHE A 86 5.03 -11.20 1.61
CA PHE A 86 4.95 -11.97 2.84
C PHE A 86 3.74 -12.91 2.78
N GLU A 87 3.87 -14.10 3.37
CA GLU A 87 2.77 -15.03 3.55
C GLU A 87 2.72 -15.56 5.00
N CYS A 88 1.53 -15.71 5.53
CA CYS A 88 1.31 -16.15 6.90
C CYS A 88 0.13 -17.11 6.98
N LYS A 89 0.28 -18.19 7.75
CA LYS A 89 -0.82 -19.14 8.00
C LYS A 89 -1.96 -18.45 8.74
N VAL A 90 -3.20 -18.72 8.33
CA VAL A 90 -4.39 -18.25 9.04
C VAL A 90 -5.21 -19.41 9.57
N SER A 91 -5.87 -19.20 10.72
CA SER A 91 -6.79 -20.21 11.26
C SER A 91 -8.04 -20.34 10.39
N LYS A 92 -8.66 -21.52 10.40
CA LYS A 92 -9.92 -21.78 9.69
C LYS A 92 -11.03 -20.79 10.08
N LYS A 93 -11.05 -20.31 11.32
CA LYS A 93 -12.03 -19.32 11.78
C LYS A 93 -11.84 -17.96 11.10
N VAL A 94 -10.59 -17.50 10.98
CA VAL A 94 -10.23 -16.26 10.29
C VAL A 94 -10.54 -16.37 8.80
N GLU A 95 -10.14 -17.47 8.15
CA GLU A 95 -10.43 -17.72 6.74
C GLU A 95 -11.94 -17.73 6.45
N ASN A 96 -12.72 -18.42 7.30
CA ASN A 96 -14.18 -18.47 7.17
C ASN A 96 -14.81 -17.08 7.36
N THR A 97 -14.30 -16.27 8.27
CA THR A 97 -14.77 -14.89 8.46
C THR A 97 -14.46 -14.04 7.22
N TYR A 98 -13.25 -14.17 6.65
CA TYR A 98 -12.88 -13.49 5.41
C TYR A 98 -13.78 -13.89 4.24
N LYS A 99 -14.06 -15.19 4.06
CA LYS A 99 -14.96 -15.70 3.00
C LYS A 99 -16.40 -15.19 3.13
N LYS A 100 -16.85 -14.89 4.35
CA LYS A 100 -18.19 -14.37 4.63
C LYS A 100 -18.32 -12.86 4.49
N LEU A 101 -17.24 -12.13 4.28
CA LEU A 101 -17.30 -10.72 3.93
C LEU A 101 -17.97 -10.59 2.55
N LYS A 102 -19.26 -10.25 2.54
CA LYS A 102 -20.06 -10.03 1.34
C LYS A 102 -20.38 -8.54 1.23
N ASN A 103 -20.87 -8.16 0.05
CA ASN A 103 -21.42 -6.84 -0.18
C ASN A 103 -22.42 -6.47 0.91
N ASP A 104 -22.25 -5.27 1.43
CA ASP A 104 -23.06 -4.67 2.47
C ASP A 104 -24.52 -4.57 2.01
N ASP A 105 -25.42 -5.35 2.61
CA ASP A 105 -26.85 -5.24 2.43
C ASP A 105 -27.47 -4.08 3.24
N GLY A 106 -26.63 -3.13 3.70
CA GLY A 106 -27.05 -1.99 4.52
C GLY A 106 -27.15 -2.29 6.02
N SER A 107 -26.80 -3.50 6.49
CA SER A 107 -26.83 -3.83 7.92
C SER A 107 -25.71 -3.10 8.69
N LYS A 108 -26.06 -2.50 9.83
CA LYS A 108 -25.33 -1.45 10.56
C LYS A 108 -24.01 -1.83 11.24
N LYS A 109 -23.41 -3.01 11.03
CA LYS A 109 -22.15 -3.39 11.68
C LYS A 109 -21.09 -3.76 10.64
N LYS A 110 -20.38 -2.74 10.18
CA LYS A 110 -19.16 -2.92 9.38
C LYS A 110 -18.05 -3.47 10.28
N ASN A 111 -17.80 -4.77 10.22
CA ASN A 111 -16.57 -5.34 10.74
C ASN A 111 -15.45 -4.99 9.74
N GLN A 112 -14.52 -4.11 10.12
CA GLN A 112 -13.44 -3.65 9.25
C GLN A 112 -12.45 -4.75 8.87
N PHE A 113 -12.57 -5.96 9.42
CA PHE A 113 -11.69 -7.10 9.19
C PHE A 113 -10.19 -6.73 9.31
N GLN A 114 -9.85 -6.00 10.37
CA GLN A 114 -8.48 -5.65 10.68
C GLN A 114 -7.83 -6.75 11.51
N ILE A 115 -6.59 -7.09 11.16
CA ILE A 115 -5.78 -8.09 11.87
C ILE A 115 -4.61 -7.35 12.50
N ALA A 116 -4.53 -7.31 13.84
CA ALA A 116 -3.42 -6.65 14.51
C ALA A 116 -2.09 -7.33 14.16
N GLU A 117 -1.13 -6.56 13.69
CA GLU A 117 0.20 -7.07 13.31
C GLU A 117 1.11 -7.26 14.51
N THR A 118 1.92 -8.34 14.46
CA THR A 118 3.07 -8.49 15.34
C THR A 118 4.29 -7.78 14.77
N PHE A 119 5.24 -7.40 15.63
CA PHE A 119 6.43 -6.66 15.21
C PHE A 119 7.32 -7.51 14.29
N LYS A 120 7.73 -6.91 13.16
CA LYS A 120 8.54 -7.55 12.12
C LYS A 120 9.63 -6.60 11.63
N ASN A 121 10.70 -7.17 11.10
CA ASN A 121 11.63 -6.43 10.29
C ASN A 121 10.92 -5.95 9.01
N PRO A 122 10.90 -4.64 8.70
CA PRO A 122 10.16 -4.12 7.56
C PRO A 122 10.67 -4.59 6.19
N ASN A 123 11.94 -5.02 6.12
CA ASN A 123 12.56 -5.44 4.87
C ASN A 123 12.37 -6.94 4.60
N THR A 124 12.50 -7.77 5.64
CA THR A 124 12.43 -9.24 5.50
C THR A 124 11.09 -9.81 5.91
N HIS A 125 10.21 -9.00 6.49
CA HIS A 125 8.92 -9.41 7.09
C HIS A 125 9.05 -10.54 8.13
N ARG A 126 10.26 -10.82 8.61
CA ARG A 126 10.49 -11.78 9.69
C ARG A 126 10.13 -11.16 11.02
N VAL A 127 9.47 -11.94 11.88
CA VAL A 127 9.09 -11.48 13.22
C VAL A 127 10.35 -11.21 14.06
N VAL A 128 10.28 -10.19 14.89
CA VAL A 128 11.37 -9.75 15.77
C VAL A 128 10.75 -9.45 17.15
N ILE A 129 11.47 -9.78 18.21
CA ILE A 129 11.12 -9.29 19.55
C ILE A 129 12.02 -8.08 19.84
N PRO A 130 11.49 -6.84 19.84
CA PRO A 130 12.32 -5.67 20.09
C PRO A 130 13.01 -5.76 21.45
N GLY A 131 14.30 -5.42 21.50
CA GLY A 131 15.07 -5.37 22.73
C GLY A 131 14.43 -4.49 23.80
N SER A 132 13.72 -3.43 23.38
CA SER A 132 12.93 -2.57 24.27
C SER A 132 11.81 -3.33 25.00
N SER A 133 11.17 -4.30 24.37
CA SER A 133 10.11 -5.13 24.99
C SER A 133 10.69 -6.04 26.08
N ILE A 134 11.82 -6.69 25.78
CA ILE A 134 12.54 -7.54 26.74
C ILE A 134 13.12 -6.70 27.86
N LYS A 135 13.73 -5.55 27.53
CA LYS A 135 14.26 -4.60 28.52
C LYS A 135 13.18 -4.12 29.47
N GLY A 136 12.01 -3.74 28.95
CA GLY A 136 10.89 -3.28 29.77
C GLY A 136 10.41 -4.34 30.77
N MET A 137 10.37 -5.59 30.36
CA MET A 137 10.04 -6.73 31.21
C MET A 137 11.12 -6.93 32.29
N LEU A 138 12.40 -7.03 31.92
CA LEU A 138 13.51 -7.20 32.84
C LEU A 138 13.61 -6.05 33.84
N ASP A 139 13.58 -4.80 33.39
CA ASP A 139 13.68 -3.59 34.22
C ASP A 139 12.53 -3.53 35.24
N THR A 140 11.33 -3.92 34.86
CA THR A 140 10.18 -4.00 35.78
C THR A 140 10.43 -5.01 36.89
N ILE A 141 10.89 -6.21 36.56
CA ILE A 141 11.14 -7.29 37.52
C ILE A 141 12.31 -6.94 38.45
N LEU A 142 13.40 -6.36 37.90
CA LEU A 142 14.55 -5.90 38.69
C LEU A 142 14.14 -4.84 39.71
N LYS A 143 13.31 -3.88 39.31
CA LYS A 143 12.79 -2.84 40.22
C LYS A 143 11.91 -3.44 41.33
N ILE A 144 11.04 -4.40 41.01
CA ILE A 144 10.20 -5.07 41.98
C ILE A 144 11.05 -5.84 42.98
N TYR A 145 12.05 -6.56 42.47
CA TYR A 145 12.96 -7.32 43.31
C TYR A 145 13.76 -6.39 44.25
N ALA A 146 14.36 -5.32 43.73
CA ALA A 146 15.12 -4.35 44.51
C ALA A 146 14.29 -3.76 45.68
N LYS A 147 13.03 -3.41 45.44
CA LYS A 147 12.11 -2.97 46.47
C LYS A 147 11.86 -4.05 47.52
N LYS A 148 11.64 -5.31 47.07
CA LYS A 148 11.37 -6.43 47.98
C LYS A 148 12.53 -6.70 48.95
N VAL A 149 13.78 -6.62 48.47
CA VAL A 149 14.99 -6.85 49.27
C VAL A 149 15.50 -5.58 49.92
N LYS A 150 14.78 -4.45 49.80
CA LYS A 150 15.18 -3.13 50.32
C LYS A 150 16.61 -2.73 49.91
N SER A 151 16.98 -3.08 48.68
CA SER A 151 18.30 -2.74 48.12
C SER A 151 18.39 -1.26 47.79
N ASN A 152 19.47 -0.62 48.24
CA ASN A 152 19.83 0.74 47.88
C ASN A 152 20.82 0.78 46.68
N GLU A 153 21.02 -0.35 46.00
CA GLU A 153 21.91 -0.40 44.83
C GLU A 153 21.40 0.52 43.71
N PRO A 154 22.30 1.27 43.06
CA PRO A 154 21.93 2.13 41.95
C PRO A 154 21.38 1.29 40.82
N ARG A 155 20.50 1.90 40.02
CA ARG A 155 19.93 1.25 38.83
C ARG A 155 21.03 0.86 37.86
N GLN A 156 21.18 -0.44 37.63
CA GLN A 156 22.19 -0.98 36.73
C GLN A 156 21.76 -0.85 35.28
N ARG A 157 22.72 -0.78 34.36
CA ARG A 157 22.49 -0.66 32.93
C ARG A 157 22.03 -1.98 32.35
N LEU A 158 21.05 -1.87 31.46
CA LEU A 158 20.58 -2.96 30.59
C LEU A 158 20.65 -2.46 29.14
N ILE A 159 21.52 -3.05 28.35
CA ILE A 159 21.66 -2.79 26.91
C ILE A 159 21.34 -4.10 26.22
N LEU A 160 20.32 -4.12 25.37
CA LEU A 160 19.88 -5.30 24.65
C LEU A 160 19.85 -5.01 23.15
N SER A 161 20.24 -6.01 22.35
CA SER A 161 19.88 -6.04 20.94
C SER A 161 18.41 -6.46 20.78
N ASP A 162 17.86 -6.26 19.59
CA ASP A 162 16.63 -6.94 19.22
C ASP A 162 16.89 -8.46 19.17
N ALA A 163 15.85 -9.25 19.49
CA ALA A 163 15.90 -10.69 19.36
C ALA A 163 15.48 -11.09 17.96
N LEU A 164 16.42 -11.61 17.17
CA LEU A 164 16.25 -12.00 15.79
C LEU A 164 15.76 -13.44 15.70
N LEU A 165 14.78 -13.69 14.82
CA LEU A 165 14.21 -15.03 14.62
C LEU A 165 15.25 -15.97 14.01
N LEU A 166 15.61 -17.04 14.73
CA LEU A 166 16.45 -18.12 14.25
C LEU A 166 15.61 -19.19 13.54
N ASP A 167 14.55 -19.67 14.20
CA ASP A 167 13.61 -20.65 13.65
C ASP A 167 12.22 -20.41 14.18
N GLY A 168 11.22 -20.68 13.35
CA GLY A 168 9.83 -20.49 13.71
C GLY A 168 9.05 -19.69 12.67
N LYS A 169 7.85 -19.32 13.03
CA LYS A 169 6.89 -18.62 12.13
C LYS A 169 5.87 -17.82 12.90
N SER A 170 5.20 -16.90 12.19
CA SER A 170 3.96 -16.30 12.66
C SER A 170 2.73 -17.03 12.11
N GLU A 171 1.62 -16.84 12.77
CA GLU A 171 0.29 -17.30 12.33
C GLU A 171 -0.78 -16.32 12.81
N ILE A 172 -1.94 -16.34 12.14
CA ILE A 172 -3.05 -15.44 12.42
C ILE A 172 -4.22 -16.24 12.97
N GLY A 173 -4.75 -15.80 14.09
CA GLY A 173 -5.93 -16.39 14.74
C GLY A 173 -6.66 -15.39 15.61
N TYR A 174 -7.44 -15.88 16.54
CA TYR A 174 -8.23 -15.05 17.43
C TYR A 174 -7.68 -15.02 18.85
N ALA A 175 -7.59 -13.82 19.44
CA ALA A 175 -7.40 -13.58 20.86
C ALA A 175 -8.77 -13.40 21.52
N TYR A 176 -9.07 -14.22 22.51
CA TYR A 176 -10.33 -14.22 23.25
C TYR A 176 -10.10 -13.69 24.67
N ARG A 177 -10.87 -12.70 25.07
CA ARG A 177 -10.91 -12.26 26.46
C ARG A 177 -11.93 -13.07 27.25
N LYS A 178 -11.51 -13.63 28.38
CA LYS A 178 -12.35 -14.42 29.28
C LYS A 178 -12.35 -13.81 30.67
N HIS A 179 -13.48 -13.84 31.34
CA HIS A 179 -13.53 -13.42 32.73
C HIS A 179 -12.79 -14.41 33.64
N LYS A 180 -12.04 -13.91 34.64
CA LYS A 180 -11.36 -14.74 35.66
C LYS A 180 -12.35 -15.55 36.46
N ILE A 181 -13.50 -14.96 36.77
CA ILE A 181 -14.62 -15.63 37.46
C ILE A 181 -15.76 -15.71 36.46
N PRO A 182 -16.26 -16.92 36.14
CA PRO A 182 -17.41 -17.08 35.28
C PRO A 182 -18.64 -16.33 35.85
N SER A 183 -19.27 -15.52 35.01
CA SER A 183 -20.50 -14.78 35.37
C SER A 183 -21.56 -15.03 34.31
N LYS A 184 -22.80 -15.33 34.75
CA LYS A 184 -23.95 -15.51 33.87
C LYS A 184 -24.32 -14.23 33.07
N THR A 185 -23.89 -13.06 33.59
CA THR A 185 -24.14 -11.74 32.98
C THR A 185 -22.97 -11.22 32.16
N ALA A 186 -21.87 -11.97 32.09
CA ALA A 186 -20.72 -11.57 31.29
C ALA A 186 -21.09 -11.57 29.80
N ARG A 187 -21.04 -10.38 29.17
CA ARG A 187 -21.20 -10.26 27.71
C ARG A 187 -20.04 -11.00 27.04
N SER A 188 -20.33 -11.79 26.02
CA SER A 188 -19.27 -12.34 25.16
C SER A 188 -18.56 -11.16 24.51
N GLU A 189 -17.26 -11.00 24.78
CA GLU A 189 -16.46 -9.97 24.13
C GLU A 189 -16.17 -10.38 22.69
N ILE A 190 -16.10 -9.37 21.80
CA ILE A 190 -15.76 -9.60 20.42
C ILE A 190 -14.28 -10.04 20.36
N PRO A 191 -13.97 -11.22 19.81
CA PRO A 191 -12.60 -11.67 19.70
C PRO A 191 -11.83 -10.78 18.74
N GLN A 192 -10.56 -10.53 19.04
CA GLN A 192 -9.66 -9.75 18.21
C GLN A 192 -8.85 -10.67 17.30
N MET A 193 -8.79 -10.40 16.00
CA MET A 193 -7.86 -11.06 15.08
C MET A 193 -6.46 -10.51 15.31
N VAL A 194 -5.52 -11.41 15.47
CA VAL A 194 -4.12 -11.06 15.78
C VAL A 194 -3.16 -11.99 15.06
N GLU A 195 -2.06 -11.42 14.57
CA GLU A 195 -0.89 -12.19 14.19
C GLU A 195 -0.07 -12.48 15.44
N ILE A 196 0.35 -13.72 15.61
CA ILE A 196 1.17 -14.17 16.73
C ILE A 196 2.45 -14.81 16.24
N ILE A 197 3.46 -14.79 17.09
CA ILE A 197 4.64 -15.66 16.99
C ILE A 197 4.24 -17.00 17.57
N SER A 198 4.38 -18.07 16.80
CA SER A 198 3.94 -19.42 17.19
C SER A 198 4.78 -19.95 18.35
N LYS A 199 4.17 -20.79 19.17
CA LYS A 199 4.87 -21.56 20.19
C LYS A 199 6.00 -22.39 19.58
N GLY A 200 7.15 -22.46 20.25
CA GLY A 200 8.34 -23.18 19.81
C GLY A 200 9.26 -22.37 18.91
N SER A 201 8.91 -21.11 18.58
CA SER A 201 9.82 -20.26 17.82
C SER A 201 11.03 -19.84 18.65
N THR A 202 12.20 -19.81 18.02
CA THR A 202 13.48 -19.51 18.67
C THR A 202 14.09 -18.22 18.14
N PHE A 203 14.70 -17.45 19.04
CA PHE A 203 15.33 -16.17 18.74
C PHE A 203 16.70 -16.10 19.41
N VAL A 204 17.59 -15.25 18.89
CA VAL A 204 18.87 -14.96 19.52
C VAL A 204 19.02 -13.45 19.71
N LEU A 205 19.61 -13.08 20.85
CA LEU A 205 19.97 -11.70 21.21
C LEU A 205 21.19 -11.67 22.10
N ASN A 206 21.73 -10.47 22.32
CA ASN A 206 22.71 -10.24 23.36
C ASN A 206 22.23 -9.22 24.39
N ILE A 207 22.73 -9.34 25.62
CA ILE A 207 22.50 -8.40 26.70
C ILE A 207 23.83 -8.00 27.30
N THR A 208 24.04 -6.71 27.50
CA THR A 208 25.18 -6.18 28.24
C THR A 208 24.69 -5.47 29.51
N THR A 209 25.18 -5.88 30.66
CA THR A 209 24.72 -5.43 31.99
C THR A 209 25.81 -5.58 33.05
N GLU A 210 25.65 -4.89 34.17
CA GLU A 210 26.48 -5.03 35.37
C GLU A 210 26.09 -6.27 36.20
N HIS A 211 24.86 -6.84 35.99
CA HIS A 211 24.43 -8.05 36.67
C HIS A 211 25.13 -9.31 36.11
N SER A 212 25.38 -10.32 36.95
CA SER A 212 25.69 -11.67 36.46
C SER A 212 24.40 -12.33 35.94
N PHE A 213 24.53 -13.25 34.99
CA PHE A 213 23.38 -14.00 34.49
C PHE A 213 22.64 -14.77 35.61
N LYS A 214 23.42 -15.39 36.51
CA LYS A 214 22.90 -16.08 37.70
C LYS A 214 22.03 -15.16 38.56
N ARG A 215 22.44 -13.90 38.74
CA ARG A 215 21.66 -12.91 39.49
C ARG A 215 20.34 -12.59 38.81
N ILE A 216 20.36 -12.42 37.50
CA ILE A 216 19.12 -12.21 36.72
C ILE A 216 18.19 -13.43 36.88
N GLN A 217 18.70 -14.64 36.75
CA GLN A 217 17.94 -15.88 36.95
C GLN A 217 17.29 -15.94 38.33
N GLU A 218 18.02 -15.65 39.40
CA GLU A 218 17.50 -15.66 40.76
C GLU A 218 16.34 -14.67 40.93
N MET A 219 16.49 -13.46 40.41
CA MET A 219 15.46 -12.44 40.44
C MET A 219 14.21 -12.86 39.67
N MET A 220 14.38 -13.42 38.50
CA MET A 220 13.28 -13.89 37.64
C MET A 220 12.55 -15.05 38.29
N ARG A 221 13.28 -16.03 38.84
CA ARG A 221 12.70 -17.17 39.54
C ARG A 221 11.91 -16.75 40.78
N THR A 222 12.48 -15.86 41.60
CA THR A 222 11.81 -15.31 42.77
C THR A 222 10.53 -14.58 42.39
N TYR A 223 10.56 -13.79 41.32
CA TYR A 223 9.39 -13.06 40.84
C TYR A 223 8.25 -13.99 40.40
N HIS A 224 8.55 -15.05 39.64
CA HIS A 224 7.55 -15.99 39.12
C HIS A 224 7.09 -16.99 40.18
N ALA A 225 7.94 -17.39 41.13
CA ALA A 225 7.56 -18.28 42.22
C ALA A 225 6.42 -17.69 43.09
N ASP A 226 6.45 -16.38 43.34
CA ASP A 226 5.39 -15.71 44.11
C ASP A 226 4.04 -15.68 43.36
N ARG A 227 4.02 -15.84 42.05
CA ARG A 227 2.84 -15.75 41.20
C ARG A 227 2.16 -17.10 40.91
N LYS A 228 2.77 -18.20 41.28
CA LYS A 228 2.26 -19.59 41.10
C LYS A 228 1.76 -19.95 39.69
N ASP A 229 2.28 -19.22 38.66
CA ASP A 229 1.68 -19.29 37.34
C ASP A 229 2.54 -20.05 36.30
N SER A 230 3.70 -20.59 36.72
CA SER A 230 4.57 -21.29 35.77
C SER A 230 4.50 -22.79 35.94
N ASP A 231 3.71 -23.44 35.09
CA ASP A 231 3.81 -24.88 34.85
C ASP A 231 5.06 -25.26 34.03
N TYR A 232 5.88 -24.26 33.68
CA TYR A 232 7.06 -24.46 32.85
C TYR A 232 8.29 -24.73 33.71
N SER A 233 8.96 -25.87 33.45
CA SER A 233 10.21 -26.22 34.09
C SER A 233 11.34 -25.30 33.63
N GLN A 234 12.16 -24.86 34.58
CA GLN A 234 13.36 -24.06 34.33
C GLN A 234 14.59 -24.97 34.44
N THR A 235 15.52 -24.82 33.49
CA THR A 235 16.82 -25.53 33.55
C THR A 235 17.83 -24.75 34.41
N ALA A 236 19.00 -25.34 34.65
CA ALA A 236 20.08 -24.66 35.37
C ALA A 236 20.54 -23.39 34.66
N ASN A 237 20.47 -23.35 33.31
CA ASN A 237 20.97 -22.25 32.44
C ASN A 237 19.85 -21.39 31.84
N SER A 238 18.60 -21.56 32.27
CA SER A 238 17.47 -20.78 31.74
C SER A 238 16.59 -20.21 32.82
N PHE A 239 15.72 -19.28 32.41
CA PHE A 239 14.62 -18.80 33.23
C PHE A 239 13.42 -18.46 32.34
N VAL A 240 12.23 -18.63 32.94
CA VAL A 240 10.98 -18.33 32.28
C VAL A 240 10.59 -16.88 32.53
N ALA A 241 10.05 -16.23 31.52
CA ALA A 241 9.56 -14.86 31.61
C ALA A 241 8.27 -14.72 30.82
N ARG A 242 7.62 -13.55 30.98
CA ARG A 242 6.41 -13.21 30.23
C ARG A 242 6.52 -11.84 29.59
N VAL A 243 6.31 -11.74 28.27
CA VAL A 243 6.52 -10.52 27.50
C VAL A 243 5.43 -10.32 26.43
N GLY A 244 5.24 -9.11 25.98
CA GLY A 244 4.33 -8.75 24.89
C GLY A 244 2.93 -8.35 25.33
N LYS A 245 2.08 -8.08 24.36
CA LYS A 245 0.68 -7.71 24.55
C LYS A 245 -0.10 -8.95 25.00
N PHE A 246 -1.14 -8.76 25.78
CA PHE A 246 -2.00 -9.82 26.33
C PHE A 246 -1.37 -10.68 27.46
N CYS A 247 -0.13 -10.44 27.84
CA CYS A 247 0.51 -11.16 28.94
C CYS A 247 -0.11 -10.93 30.32
N GLY A 248 -1.04 -9.96 30.46
CA GLY A 248 -1.68 -9.61 31.71
C GLY A 248 -0.95 -8.52 32.50
N LYS A 249 -1.69 -7.53 33.00
CA LYS A 249 -1.11 -6.42 33.76
C LYS A 249 -0.51 -6.87 35.11
N GLU A 250 -0.99 -7.97 35.66
CA GLU A 250 -0.46 -8.58 36.90
C GLU A 250 1.01 -8.99 36.80
N TYR A 251 1.55 -9.16 35.57
CA TYR A 251 2.96 -9.46 35.33
C TYR A 251 3.82 -8.21 35.10
N MET A 252 3.19 -7.03 35.09
CA MET A 252 3.86 -5.76 34.81
C MET A 252 3.96 -4.86 36.05
N VAL A 253 3.48 -5.29 37.21
CA VAL A 253 3.38 -4.49 38.43
C VAL A 253 3.78 -5.27 39.67
N ASP A 254 4.17 -4.53 40.70
CA ASP A 254 4.73 -5.02 41.94
C ASP A 254 3.76 -5.94 42.73
N ASN A 255 2.49 -5.60 42.74
CA ASN A 255 1.46 -6.35 43.45
C ASN A 255 0.41 -6.92 42.50
N GLY A 256 0.73 -8.08 41.89
CA GLY A 256 -0.13 -8.73 40.88
C GLY A 256 -1.54 -9.06 41.32
N LYS A 257 -1.85 -9.03 42.63
CA LYS A 257 -3.18 -9.35 43.15
C LYS A 257 -4.18 -8.19 43.03
N ASN A 258 -3.71 -6.93 43.00
CA ASN A 258 -4.56 -5.74 43.09
C ASN A 258 -4.36 -4.78 41.90
N VAL A 259 -4.11 -5.31 40.71
CA VAL A 259 -4.04 -4.45 39.53
C VAL A 259 -5.43 -3.95 39.20
N LEU A 260 -5.58 -2.65 39.26
CA LEU A 260 -6.83 -1.96 38.95
C LEU A 260 -6.86 -1.53 37.49
N ASN A 261 -8.05 -1.49 36.93
CA ASN A 261 -8.30 -0.87 35.63
C ASN A 261 -8.41 0.65 35.76
N THR A 262 -8.69 1.36 34.67
CA THR A 262 -8.86 2.84 34.65
C THR A 262 -10.03 3.34 35.52
N TYR A 263 -10.87 2.46 36.05
CA TYR A 263 -11.99 2.77 36.92
C TYR A 263 -11.79 2.25 38.37
N ASP A 264 -10.55 2.06 38.79
CA ASP A 264 -10.14 1.56 40.11
C ASP A 264 -10.79 0.21 40.51
N LYS A 265 -11.16 -0.60 39.51
CA LYS A 265 -11.68 -1.95 39.74
C LYS A 265 -10.66 -3.04 39.41
N PRO A 266 -10.62 -4.16 40.13
CA PRO A 266 -9.72 -5.25 39.82
C PRO A 266 -9.89 -5.72 38.37
N ILE A 267 -8.78 -6.05 37.70
CA ILE A 267 -8.82 -6.61 36.35
C ILE A 267 -9.47 -7.98 36.40
N ALA A 268 -10.65 -8.06 35.83
CA ALA A 268 -11.53 -9.23 35.89
C ALA A 268 -11.32 -10.21 34.71
N THR A 269 -10.43 -9.91 33.75
CA THR A 269 -10.31 -10.70 32.51
C THR A 269 -8.87 -11.09 32.22
N HIS A 270 -8.73 -12.28 31.58
CA HIS A 270 -7.50 -12.72 30.92
C HIS A 270 -7.74 -12.89 29.42
N THR A 271 -6.68 -12.79 28.63
CA THR A 271 -6.74 -13.03 27.19
C THR A 271 -6.01 -14.32 26.85
N PHE A 272 -6.66 -15.15 26.05
CA PHE A 272 -6.15 -16.44 25.55
C PHE A 272 -6.19 -16.47 24.02
N TYR A 273 -5.26 -17.19 23.44
CA TYR A 273 -5.31 -17.52 22.02
C TYR A 273 -6.39 -18.56 21.75
N GLU A 274 -6.81 -18.75 20.52
CA GLU A 274 -7.88 -19.67 20.14
C GLU A 274 -7.58 -21.14 20.46
N SER A 275 -6.30 -21.52 20.63
CA SER A 275 -5.89 -22.82 21.15
C SER A 275 -6.20 -23.04 22.64
N GLY A 276 -6.51 -21.96 23.37
CA GLY A 276 -6.67 -21.96 24.81
C GLY A 276 -5.41 -21.58 25.60
N ASP A 277 -4.29 -21.39 24.92
CA ASP A 277 -3.03 -20.98 25.55
C ASP A 277 -3.06 -19.52 26.01
N SER A 278 -2.44 -19.22 27.15
CA SER A 278 -2.17 -17.85 27.57
C SER A 278 -1.04 -17.26 26.75
N PHE A 279 -1.02 -15.92 26.60
CA PHE A 279 -0.01 -15.24 25.82
C PHE A 279 1.28 -14.96 26.57
N GLY A 280 2.39 -14.98 25.84
CA GLY A 280 3.60 -14.26 26.17
C GLY A 280 4.66 -15.02 26.98
N TRP A 281 4.47 -16.29 27.27
CA TRP A 281 5.50 -17.09 27.96
C TRP A 281 6.68 -17.41 27.06
N ILE A 282 7.87 -17.13 27.56
CA ILE A 282 9.17 -17.40 26.91
C ILE A 282 10.12 -18.03 27.88
N ASP A 283 11.01 -18.90 27.41
CA ASP A 283 12.19 -19.39 28.09
C ASP A 283 13.42 -18.63 27.56
N ILE A 284 14.28 -18.16 28.44
CA ILE A 284 15.50 -17.42 28.10
C ILE A 284 16.69 -18.22 28.62
N GLU A 285 17.48 -18.74 27.70
CA GLU A 285 18.64 -19.61 27.96
C GLU A 285 19.93 -18.87 27.60
N GLN A 286 20.95 -18.99 28.46
CA GLN A 286 22.27 -18.52 28.11
C GLN A 286 22.95 -19.53 27.18
N ILE A 287 23.49 -19.04 26.06
CA ILE A 287 24.24 -19.79 25.05
C ILE A 287 25.68 -19.28 24.95
N THR A 288 26.54 -20.03 24.30
CA THR A 288 27.93 -19.62 24.04
C THR A 288 28.01 -18.51 22.99
N LYS A 289 29.11 -17.81 22.95
CA LYS A 289 29.39 -16.79 21.93
C LYS A 289 29.41 -17.40 20.54
N GLU A 290 29.97 -18.57 20.39
CA GLU A 290 30.08 -19.33 19.14
C GLU A 290 28.69 -19.71 18.61
N GLU A 291 27.83 -20.26 19.46
CA GLU A 291 26.45 -20.60 19.09
C GLU A 291 25.67 -19.35 18.63
N TYR A 292 25.86 -18.20 19.29
CA TYR A 292 25.22 -16.96 18.91
C TYR A 292 25.64 -16.47 17.51
N TYR A 293 26.97 -16.49 17.21
CA TYR A 293 27.44 -16.03 15.91
C TYR A 293 27.05 -17.01 14.78
N THR A 294 27.08 -18.32 15.03
CA THR A 294 26.56 -19.32 14.11
C THR A 294 25.08 -19.11 13.80
N ALA A 295 24.29 -18.76 14.83
CA ALA A 295 22.89 -18.43 14.63
C ALA A 295 22.70 -17.17 13.77
N LEU A 296 23.52 -16.12 13.94
CA LEU A 296 23.48 -14.92 13.11
C LEU A 296 23.84 -15.21 11.64
N GLU A 297 24.83 -16.06 11.39
CA GLU A 297 25.19 -16.49 10.03
C GLU A 297 24.03 -17.26 9.37
N SER A 298 23.38 -18.15 10.12
CA SER A 298 22.20 -18.86 9.65
C SER A 298 21.04 -17.89 9.32
N ILE A 299 20.81 -16.89 10.16
CA ILE A 299 19.78 -15.87 9.92
C ILE A 299 20.09 -15.07 8.63
N ALA A 300 21.34 -14.65 8.45
CA ALA A 300 21.76 -13.93 7.24
C ALA A 300 21.54 -14.75 5.97
N SER A 301 21.92 -16.04 5.99
CA SER A 301 21.66 -16.95 4.87
C SER A 301 20.18 -17.12 4.54
N GLN A 302 19.32 -17.24 5.56
CA GLN A 302 17.87 -17.32 5.37
C GLN A 302 17.27 -16.03 4.79
N GLU A 303 17.83 -14.86 5.14
CA GLU A 303 17.42 -13.59 4.57
C GLU A 303 17.82 -13.45 3.11
N GLU A 304 19.02 -13.89 2.74
CA GLU A 304 19.46 -13.93 1.33
C GLU A 304 18.56 -14.85 0.49
N GLU A 305 18.24 -16.02 1.00
CA GLU A 305 17.31 -16.96 0.35
C GLU A 305 15.93 -16.36 0.17
N TYR A 306 15.40 -15.67 1.20
CA TYR A 306 14.13 -14.97 1.12
C TYR A 306 14.12 -13.92 -0.01
N TYR A 307 15.16 -13.11 -0.12
CA TYR A 307 15.24 -12.09 -1.19
C TYR A 307 15.36 -12.72 -2.58
N ALA A 308 16.09 -13.84 -2.71
CA ALA A 308 16.18 -14.56 -3.98
C ALA A 308 14.81 -15.10 -4.42
N LEU A 309 14.07 -15.74 -3.49
CA LEU A 309 12.73 -16.26 -3.75
C LEU A 309 11.72 -15.14 -4.07
N LEU A 310 11.78 -14.01 -3.38
CA LEU A 310 10.93 -12.86 -3.64
C LEU A 310 11.19 -12.29 -5.04
N LYS A 311 12.44 -12.13 -5.40
CA LYS A 311 12.85 -11.65 -6.73
C LYS A 311 12.37 -12.57 -7.84
N GLU A 312 12.52 -13.88 -7.67
CA GLU A 312 12.04 -14.87 -8.66
C GLU A 312 10.51 -14.84 -8.78
N ARG A 313 9.80 -14.82 -7.65
CA ARG A 313 8.32 -14.75 -7.62
C ARG A 313 7.78 -13.54 -8.37
N GLN A 314 8.43 -12.38 -8.27
CA GLN A 314 7.95 -11.12 -8.82
C GLN A 314 8.50 -10.81 -10.22
N LYS A 315 9.46 -11.58 -10.71
CA LYS A 315 10.21 -11.31 -11.95
C LYS A 315 9.31 -11.02 -13.14
N ASP A 316 8.45 -11.96 -13.50
CA ASP A 316 7.60 -11.86 -14.69
C ASP A 316 6.68 -10.63 -14.65
N ILE A 317 6.18 -10.31 -13.44
CA ILE A 317 5.27 -9.16 -13.26
C ILE A 317 6.04 -7.85 -13.35
N VAL A 318 7.21 -7.76 -12.74
CA VAL A 318 8.07 -6.58 -12.81
C VAL A 318 8.49 -6.30 -14.25
N GLU A 319 8.88 -7.34 -15.00
CA GLU A 319 9.21 -7.23 -16.42
C GLU A 319 8.00 -6.78 -17.25
N MET A 320 6.82 -7.33 -17.00
CA MET A 320 5.58 -6.91 -17.66
C MET A 320 5.25 -5.44 -17.38
N ILE A 321 5.38 -5.00 -16.13
CA ILE A 321 5.14 -3.60 -15.74
C ILE A 321 6.15 -2.67 -16.44
N ALA A 322 7.42 -3.05 -16.49
CA ALA A 322 8.46 -2.29 -17.18
C ALA A 322 8.15 -2.13 -18.67
N PHE A 323 7.77 -3.21 -19.33
CA PHE A 323 7.34 -3.22 -20.74
C PHE A 323 6.12 -2.31 -20.99
N GLN A 324 5.10 -2.39 -20.13
CA GLN A 324 3.92 -1.53 -20.26
C GLN A 324 4.26 -0.04 -20.09
N LYS A 325 5.13 0.30 -19.13
CA LYS A 325 5.59 1.68 -18.92
C LYS A 325 6.34 2.22 -20.14
N GLU A 326 7.22 1.42 -20.73
CA GLU A 326 7.96 1.80 -21.94
C GLU A 326 7.01 2.02 -23.12
N LYS A 327 6.05 1.12 -23.34
CA LYS A 327 5.03 1.26 -24.37
C LYS A 327 4.20 2.53 -24.21
N GLN A 328 3.78 2.84 -22.97
CA GLN A 328 3.04 4.07 -22.68
C GLN A 328 3.88 5.33 -22.93
N LYS A 329 5.18 5.30 -22.61
CA LYS A 329 6.11 6.40 -22.87
C LYS A 329 6.26 6.65 -24.37
N LYS A 330 6.43 5.59 -25.17
CA LYS A 330 6.49 5.68 -26.64
C LYS A 330 5.21 6.28 -27.21
N LEU A 331 4.05 5.80 -26.76
CA LEU A 331 2.74 6.30 -27.24
C LEU A 331 2.51 7.79 -26.87
N LYS A 332 2.95 8.22 -25.70
CA LYS A 332 2.89 9.64 -25.31
C LYS A 332 3.75 10.51 -26.22
N LEU A 333 4.97 10.07 -26.49
CA LEU A 333 5.91 10.78 -27.35
C LEU A 333 5.39 10.88 -28.80
N GLU A 334 4.79 9.81 -29.33
CA GLU A 334 4.15 9.83 -30.66
C GLU A 334 2.98 10.82 -30.72
N LYS A 335 2.12 10.83 -29.70
CA LYS A 335 1.02 11.80 -29.64
C LYS A 335 1.49 13.25 -29.52
N GLU A 336 2.56 13.49 -28.81
CA GLU A 336 3.17 14.82 -28.70
C GLU A 336 3.74 15.28 -30.04
N ARG A 337 4.51 14.42 -30.72
CA ARG A 337 5.01 14.67 -32.07
C ARG A 337 3.90 14.91 -33.10
N ALA A 338 2.81 14.12 -33.03
CA ALA A 338 1.66 14.31 -33.90
C ALA A 338 0.97 15.67 -33.67
N ARG A 339 0.84 16.10 -32.42
CA ARG A 339 0.29 17.43 -32.07
C ARG A 339 1.18 18.57 -32.56
N GLU A 340 2.50 18.46 -32.37
CA GLU A 340 3.44 19.44 -32.86
C GLU A 340 3.42 19.55 -34.40
N ALA A 341 3.33 18.40 -35.09
CA ALA A 341 3.23 18.38 -36.56
C ALA A 341 1.92 19.03 -37.04
N GLU A 342 0.79 18.74 -36.36
CA GLU A 342 -0.51 19.34 -36.68
C GLU A 342 -0.49 20.88 -36.44
N GLU A 343 0.14 21.33 -35.38
CA GLU A 343 0.24 22.75 -35.06
C GLU A 343 1.13 23.48 -36.08
N LYS A 344 2.28 22.87 -36.46
CA LYS A 344 3.14 23.41 -37.54
C LYS A 344 2.37 23.49 -38.86
N ALA A 345 1.61 22.46 -39.22
CA ALA A 345 0.79 22.47 -40.44
C ALA A 345 -0.27 23.58 -40.43
N LYS A 346 -0.90 23.82 -39.27
CA LYS A 346 -1.86 24.94 -39.11
C LYS A 346 -1.22 26.31 -39.27
N VAL A 347 -0.02 26.50 -38.69
CA VAL A 347 0.75 27.75 -38.83
C VAL A 347 1.15 27.98 -40.27
N GLU A 348 1.69 26.95 -40.97
CA GLU A 348 2.06 27.05 -42.38
C GLU A 348 0.82 27.32 -43.28
N ALA A 349 -0.31 26.67 -43.03
CA ALA A 349 -1.54 26.92 -43.78
C ALA A 349 -2.05 28.36 -43.57
N LYS A 350 -1.94 28.89 -42.34
CA LYS A 350 -2.30 30.28 -42.03
C LYS A 350 -1.37 31.25 -42.76
N ALA A 351 -0.04 31.02 -42.69
CA ALA A 351 0.94 31.85 -43.38
C ALA A 351 0.74 31.83 -44.89
N LYS A 352 0.47 30.67 -45.51
CA LYS A 352 0.15 30.57 -46.93
C LYS A 352 -1.12 31.34 -47.31
N LYS A 353 -2.16 31.31 -46.45
CA LYS A 353 -3.39 32.05 -46.65
C LYS A 353 -3.14 33.59 -46.55
N GLU A 354 -2.37 34.01 -45.58
CA GLU A 354 -2.00 35.44 -45.41
C GLU A 354 -1.13 35.94 -46.58
N ALA A 355 -0.14 35.14 -46.99
CA ALA A 355 0.68 35.47 -48.16
C ALA A 355 -0.15 35.58 -49.45
N LYS A 356 -1.11 34.66 -49.67
CA LYS A 356 -2.05 34.75 -50.79
C LYS A 356 -2.89 36.02 -50.72
N LEU A 357 -3.48 36.34 -49.57
CA LEU A 357 -4.22 37.59 -49.39
C LEU A 357 -3.40 38.85 -49.58
N ALA A 358 -2.13 38.84 -49.14
CA ALA A 358 -1.22 39.95 -49.31
C ALA A 358 -0.87 40.22 -50.78
N SER A 359 -0.79 39.16 -51.62
CA SER A 359 -0.50 39.27 -53.06
C SER A 359 -1.70 39.65 -53.93
N MET A 360 -2.90 39.67 -53.39
CA MET A 360 -4.13 40.00 -54.13
C MET A 360 -4.40 41.51 -54.18
N THR A 361 -4.88 42.00 -55.34
CA THR A 361 -5.39 43.38 -55.44
C THR A 361 -6.63 43.59 -54.53
N PRO A 362 -6.99 44.84 -54.19
CA PRO A 362 -8.20 45.08 -53.43
C PRO A 362 -9.48 44.46 -54.04
N VAL A 363 -9.55 44.50 -55.37
CA VAL A 363 -10.67 43.90 -56.13
C VAL A 363 -10.63 42.37 -56.05
N GLN A 364 -9.49 41.73 -56.16
CA GLN A 364 -9.35 40.32 -55.99
C GLN A 364 -9.73 39.84 -54.57
N ARG A 365 -9.34 40.60 -53.54
CA ARG A 365 -9.75 40.32 -52.15
C ARG A 365 -11.26 40.44 -51.97
N LEU A 366 -11.88 41.40 -52.63
CA LEU A 366 -13.34 41.58 -52.60
C LEU A 366 -14.00 40.33 -53.21
N VAL A 367 -13.55 39.85 -54.37
CA VAL A 367 -14.08 38.64 -55.03
C VAL A 367 -13.86 37.40 -54.19
N ASP A 368 -12.67 37.20 -53.57
CA ASP A 368 -12.36 36.05 -52.69
C ASP A 368 -13.15 36.05 -51.37
N SER A 369 -13.66 37.24 -50.92
CA SER A 369 -14.48 37.37 -49.72
C SER A 369 -15.89 36.82 -49.86
N TYR A 370 -16.38 36.75 -51.08
CA TYR A 370 -17.71 36.23 -51.37
C TYR A 370 -17.69 34.68 -51.56
N LYS A 371 -18.40 33.97 -50.72
CA LYS A 371 -18.54 32.48 -50.83
C LYS A 371 -19.29 32.06 -52.09
N ASP A 372 -20.17 32.92 -52.61
CA ASP A 372 -20.96 32.67 -53.80
C ASP A 372 -20.87 33.91 -54.70
N ILE A 373 -20.23 33.69 -55.88
CA ILE A 373 -20.09 34.74 -56.89
C ILE A 373 -21.42 35.29 -57.40
N ALA A 374 -22.51 34.48 -57.28
CA ALA A 374 -23.82 34.91 -57.68
C ALA A 374 -24.35 36.04 -56.73
N LEU A 375 -23.96 36.00 -55.44
CA LEU A 375 -24.29 37.05 -54.49
C LEU A 375 -23.53 38.33 -54.82
N LEU A 376 -22.21 38.21 -55.13
CA LEU A 376 -21.40 39.35 -55.53
C LEU A 376 -21.99 40.03 -56.77
N VAL A 377 -22.35 39.30 -57.82
CA VAL A 377 -22.95 39.85 -59.03
C VAL A 377 -24.28 40.54 -58.72
N ASN A 378 -25.08 40.03 -57.80
CA ASN A 378 -26.30 40.68 -57.36
C ASN A 378 -26.03 41.99 -56.60
N ASP A 379 -25.05 42.00 -55.68
CA ASP A 379 -24.66 43.20 -54.93
C ASP A 379 -24.02 44.28 -55.84
N MET A 380 -23.31 43.88 -56.91
CA MET A 380 -22.90 44.78 -58.03
C MET A 380 -24.10 45.45 -58.70
N ARG A 381 -25.18 44.70 -58.99
CA ARG A 381 -26.40 45.21 -59.63
C ARG A 381 -27.21 46.19 -58.82
N VAL A 382 -27.24 45.96 -57.50
CA VAL A 382 -28.04 46.77 -56.59
C VAL A 382 -27.29 47.93 -55.96
N GLY A 383 -26.01 48.16 -56.43
CA GLY A 383 -25.18 49.26 -55.93
C GLY A 383 -24.68 49.15 -54.50
N LYS A 384 -24.53 47.95 -54.00
CA LYS A 384 -24.02 47.68 -52.63
C LYS A 384 -22.49 47.59 -52.52
N ILE A 385 -21.78 47.71 -53.65
CA ILE A 385 -20.33 47.67 -53.66
C ILE A 385 -19.84 49.14 -53.55
N GLU A 386 -19.07 49.40 -52.50
CA GLU A 386 -18.43 50.72 -52.32
C GLU A 386 -17.48 51.00 -53.49
N ASP A 387 -17.43 52.24 -53.93
CA ASP A 387 -16.61 52.77 -55.02
C ASP A 387 -16.77 51.99 -56.36
N PHE A 388 -17.95 51.40 -56.62
CA PHE A 388 -18.22 50.53 -57.78
C PHE A 388 -17.87 51.16 -59.10
N GLU A 389 -18.16 52.42 -59.33
CA GLU A 389 -17.91 53.08 -60.60
C GLU A 389 -16.41 53.09 -60.98
N ASN A 390 -15.53 53.24 -59.98
CA ASN A 390 -14.08 53.26 -60.20
C ASN A 390 -13.48 51.88 -60.42
N ILE A 391 -14.06 50.84 -59.87
CA ILE A 391 -13.54 49.48 -59.90
C ILE A 391 -14.34 48.51 -60.80
N LYS A 392 -15.42 48.99 -61.43
CA LYS A 392 -16.41 48.11 -62.15
C LYS A 392 -15.78 47.24 -63.21
N VAL A 393 -14.88 47.74 -64.00
CA VAL A 393 -14.22 46.99 -65.10
C VAL A 393 -13.27 45.91 -64.54
N GLU A 394 -12.46 46.32 -63.54
CA GLU A 394 -11.52 45.37 -62.88
C GLU A 394 -12.31 44.28 -62.17
N LEU A 395 -13.38 44.66 -61.42
CA LEU A 395 -14.25 43.75 -60.69
C LEU A 395 -15.00 42.79 -61.64
N ALA A 396 -15.55 43.31 -62.72
CA ALA A 396 -16.22 42.50 -63.77
C ALA A 396 -15.21 41.50 -64.40
N THR A 397 -13.94 41.92 -64.61
CA THR A 397 -12.90 41.06 -65.14
C THR A 397 -12.55 39.91 -64.21
N GLU A 398 -12.36 40.18 -62.91
CA GLU A 398 -12.05 39.13 -61.92
C GLU A 398 -13.29 38.23 -61.68
N VAL A 399 -14.52 38.75 -61.61
CA VAL A 399 -15.75 37.97 -61.52
C VAL A 399 -15.93 37.05 -62.73
N LYS A 400 -15.63 37.55 -63.95
CA LYS A 400 -15.64 36.74 -65.18
C LYS A 400 -14.65 35.58 -65.10
N LYS A 401 -13.38 35.83 -64.65
CA LYS A 401 -12.39 34.76 -64.44
C LYS A 401 -12.92 33.68 -63.47
N GLU A 402 -13.52 34.06 -62.38
CA GLU A 402 -14.08 33.12 -61.42
C GLU A 402 -15.24 32.30 -61.99
N LEU A 403 -16.16 32.94 -62.68
CA LEU A 403 -17.27 32.25 -63.35
C LEU A 403 -16.80 31.31 -64.49
N GLN A 404 -15.70 31.66 -65.17
CA GLN A 404 -15.09 30.87 -66.24
C GLN A 404 -14.31 29.66 -65.70
N LYS A 405 -13.94 29.59 -64.46
CA LYS A 405 -13.35 28.34 -63.87
C LYS A 405 -14.26 27.11 -64.09
N ASN A 406 -15.55 27.33 -64.28
CA ASN A 406 -16.48 26.32 -64.70
C ASN A 406 -17.01 26.58 -66.14
N LEU A 407 -16.11 26.31 -67.11
CA LEU A 407 -16.36 26.57 -68.52
C LEU A 407 -17.70 26.02 -69.04
N LYS A 408 -18.10 24.81 -68.67
CA LYS A 408 -19.35 24.23 -69.08
C LYS A 408 -20.60 25.02 -68.65
N THR A 409 -20.51 25.64 -67.46
CA THR A 409 -21.61 26.45 -66.86
C THR A 409 -21.61 27.87 -67.46
N TRP A 410 -20.46 28.39 -67.80
CA TRP A 410 -20.33 29.70 -68.44
C TRP A 410 -20.80 29.72 -69.88
N GLU A 411 -20.33 28.75 -70.73
CA GLU A 411 -20.68 28.70 -72.15
C GLU A 411 -22.13 28.33 -72.39
N LYS A 412 -22.67 27.41 -71.55
CA LYS A 412 -24.07 26.92 -71.67
C LYS A 412 -25.00 27.54 -70.62
N ALA A 413 -24.68 28.75 -70.17
CA ALA A 413 -25.48 29.45 -69.15
C ALA A 413 -26.96 29.60 -69.57
N LYS A 414 -27.89 29.27 -68.67
CA LYS A 414 -29.34 29.36 -68.91
C LYS A 414 -30.01 30.12 -67.75
N LYS A 415 -31.12 30.81 -68.05
CA LYS A 415 -31.93 31.54 -67.05
C LYS A 415 -31.06 32.53 -66.26
N LYS A 416 -31.08 32.48 -64.93
CA LYS A 416 -30.36 33.37 -64.01
C LYS A 416 -28.81 33.40 -64.22
N ALA A 417 -28.24 32.32 -64.69
CA ALA A 417 -26.80 32.29 -65.00
C ALA A 417 -26.46 33.06 -66.29
N LEU A 418 -27.36 33.00 -67.25
CA LEU A 418 -27.25 33.78 -68.49
C LEU A 418 -27.42 35.29 -68.22
N ASP A 419 -28.35 35.67 -67.38
CA ASP A 419 -28.53 37.06 -67.00
C ASP A 419 -27.32 37.66 -66.27
N ARG A 420 -26.62 36.88 -65.46
CA ARG A 420 -25.35 37.28 -64.83
C ARG A 420 -24.25 37.43 -65.87
N LYS A 421 -24.16 36.49 -66.81
CA LYS A 421 -23.18 36.52 -67.87
C LYS A 421 -23.36 37.79 -68.73
N ILE A 422 -24.56 38.08 -69.18
CA ILE A 422 -24.87 39.29 -69.98
C ILE A 422 -24.52 40.59 -69.17
N TYR A 423 -24.87 40.61 -67.88
CA TYR A 423 -24.55 41.76 -67.04
C TYR A 423 -23.02 41.98 -66.91
N ILE A 424 -22.26 40.96 -66.64
CA ILE A 424 -20.76 41.06 -66.51
C ILE A 424 -20.13 41.42 -67.86
N GLU A 425 -20.57 40.83 -68.96
CA GLU A 425 -20.06 41.17 -70.31
C GLU A 425 -20.42 42.61 -70.70
N GLY A 426 -21.60 43.12 -70.29
CA GLY A 426 -22.02 44.52 -70.49
C GLY A 426 -21.21 45.54 -69.69
N LEU A 427 -20.58 45.19 -68.58
CA LEU A 427 -19.66 46.03 -67.82
C LEU A 427 -18.23 46.10 -68.42
N LEU A 428 -17.92 45.15 -69.31
CA LEU A 428 -16.59 44.99 -69.93
C LEU A 428 -16.53 45.63 -71.35
N ASN A 429 -17.68 45.91 -71.96
CA ASN A 429 -17.83 46.62 -73.23
C ASN A 429 -18.17 48.10 -72.97
#